data_f4693023642d32ac2917a65832e59e3d
#
_entry.id   f4693023642d32ac2917a65832e59e3d
#
_cell.length_a   1.000
_cell.length_b   1.000
_cell.length_c   1.000
_cell.angle_alpha   90.00
_cell.angle_beta   90.00
_cell.angle_gamma   90.00
#
_symmetry.space_group_name_H-M   'P 1'
#
loop_
_entity.id
_entity.type
_entity.pdbx_description
1 polymer ?
#
loop_
_entity_poly.entity_id
_entity_poly.type
_entity_poly.pdbx_seq_one_letter_code
_entity_poly.pdbx_strand_id
1 'polypeptide(L)'
;MRILLMVAEILTSTVQTDYWSQLDDGRVVCELCPRACKLNEGQRGLCFVRARENDGIVLTTYGRSSGFAVDPIEKKPLNHFLPGTPVFSFGTAGCNLTCKFCQNWDISKSRKMDTLADAAGPEEIAIAAARLGCRSVAFTYNDPVIFLEYARDVAAACHDRDIRTVAVTAGYINAEPREELCSFIDAANIDLKAFDEDFYRRVAGGHLEPVLDTLRYLRHETDLWFEITNLVIPGYNDAEDDIHRMVDWIVQELGPDVPLHFSAFHPSYKMREVPPTSRATLKRAREIAKHAGIHHVYTGNVHDREGDTTYCAECGTVLIARDWYEIIAWNLDDGACPKCGTRCAGVLERAAGTWGARRLSVKMGQGGIALS
;
A
#
# COMPACT_ATOMS: atom_id res chain seq x y z
N MET A 1 28.09 -30.69 -4.14
CA MET A 1 28.77 -29.90 -3.10
C MET A 1 28.67 -28.36 -3.31
N ARG A 2 28.65 -27.84 -4.54
CA ARG A 2 28.42 -26.39 -4.80
C ARG A 2 26.98 -25.93 -4.60
N ILE A 3 25.97 -26.80 -4.82
CA ILE A 3 24.52 -26.47 -4.67
C ILE A 3 24.12 -26.39 -3.19
N LEU A 4 24.78 -27.15 -2.29
CA LEU A 4 24.51 -27.05 -0.85
C LEU A 4 25.07 -25.77 -0.20
N LEU A 5 26.10 -25.14 -0.79
CA LEU A 5 26.67 -23.90 -0.29
C LEU A 5 25.82 -22.67 -0.68
N MET A 6 25.12 -22.70 -1.83
CA MET A 6 24.19 -21.63 -2.21
C MET A 6 22.91 -21.60 -1.37
N VAL A 7 22.48 -22.71 -0.81
CA VAL A 7 21.30 -22.79 0.08
C VAL A 7 21.63 -22.30 1.50
N ALA A 8 22.91 -22.32 1.90
CA ALA A 8 23.35 -21.82 3.21
C ALA A 8 23.57 -20.30 3.26
N GLU A 9 23.74 -19.63 2.11
CA GLU A 9 23.87 -18.16 2.04
C GLU A 9 22.54 -17.40 2.14
N ILE A 10 21.41 -18.08 1.95
CA ILE A 10 20.05 -17.47 2.12
C ILE A 10 19.68 -17.26 3.61
N LEU A 11 20.51 -17.70 4.56
CA LEU A 11 20.21 -17.66 5.99
C LEU A 11 20.71 -16.42 6.75
N THR A 12 21.36 -15.47 6.12
CA THR A 12 21.53 -14.14 6.71
C THR A 12 20.37 -13.26 6.27
N SER A 13 19.23 -13.37 6.94
CA SER A 13 18.04 -12.50 6.73
C SER A 13 18.29 -11.04 7.14
N THR A 14 19.55 -10.61 7.17
CA THR A 14 19.97 -9.31 7.66
C THR A 14 20.72 -8.55 6.56
N VAL A 15 20.24 -7.34 6.27
CA VAL A 15 20.86 -6.41 5.30
C VAL A 15 21.03 -5.05 5.97
N GLN A 16 22.16 -4.39 5.75
CA GLN A 16 22.40 -3.03 6.26
C GLN A 16 21.53 -2.03 5.53
N THR A 17 21.11 -0.98 6.24
CA THR A 17 20.46 0.21 5.68
C THR A 17 21.42 1.38 5.69
N ASP A 18 21.25 2.31 4.74
CA ASP A 18 22.00 3.57 4.69
C ASP A 18 21.33 4.68 5.52
N TYR A 19 20.06 4.49 5.94
CA TYR A 19 19.24 5.51 6.60
C TYR A 19 19.39 5.48 8.11
N TRP A 20 20.57 5.91 8.59
CA TRP A 20 20.84 6.10 10.02
C TRP A 20 22.02 7.05 10.24
N SER A 21 22.07 7.65 11.42
CA SER A 21 23.22 8.43 11.88
C SER A 21 23.57 8.11 13.32
N GLN A 22 24.83 8.42 13.70
CA GLN A 22 25.31 8.23 15.06
C GLN A 22 25.03 9.48 15.90
N LEU A 23 24.61 9.27 17.15
CA LEU A 23 24.39 10.33 18.13
C LEU A 23 25.61 10.47 19.05
N ASP A 24 25.78 11.67 19.62
CA ASP A 24 26.90 11.99 20.54
C ASP A 24 26.93 11.10 21.80
N ASP A 25 25.78 10.55 22.19
CA ASP A 25 25.65 9.65 23.34
C ASP A 25 25.96 8.18 23.03
N GLY A 26 26.43 7.90 21.82
CA GLY A 26 26.82 6.56 21.35
C GLY A 26 25.64 5.71 20.83
N ARG A 27 24.40 6.18 20.87
CA ARG A 27 23.27 5.55 20.20
C ARG A 27 23.30 5.83 18.70
N VAL A 28 22.54 5.05 17.94
CA VAL A 28 22.24 5.37 16.54
C VAL A 28 20.77 5.74 16.40
N VAL A 29 20.45 6.65 15.49
CA VAL A 29 19.07 6.99 15.13
C VAL A 29 18.74 6.42 13.76
N CYS A 30 17.61 5.72 13.66
CA CYS A 30 17.08 5.26 12.40
C CYS A 30 16.33 6.42 11.71
N GLU A 31 16.73 6.78 10.51
CA GLU A 31 16.23 7.92 9.74
C GLU A 31 15.27 7.52 8.62
N LEU A 32 14.86 6.26 8.57
CA LEU A 32 13.97 5.74 7.54
C LEU A 32 12.56 6.37 7.58
N CYS A 33 12.05 6.64 8.78
CA CYS A 33 10.71 7.21 8.96
C CYS A 33 10.68 8.21 10.12
N PRO A 34 9.65 9.07 10.23
CA PRO A 34 9.56 10.12 11.27
C PRO A 34 9.51 9.61 12.71
N ARG A 35 9.58 8.29 12.95
CA ARG A 35 9.77 7.71 14.28
C ARG A 35 11.12 8.06 14.90
N ALA A 36 12.14 8.22 14.08
CA ALA A 36 13.50 8.53 14.50
C ALA A 36 13.93 7.69 15.72
N CYS A 37 13.81 6.36 15.62
CA CYS A 37 14.09 5.44 16.71
C CYS A 37 15.56 5.52 17.11
N LYS A 38 15.83 5.90 18.38
CA LYS A 38 17.18 5.98 18.96
C LYS A 38 17.50 4.65 19.63
N LEU A 39 18.52 3.95 19.14
CA LEU A 39 18.77 2.54 19.49
C LEU A 39 20.16 2.37 20.11
N ASN A 40 20.22 1.63 21.22
CA ASN A 40 21.45 1.03 21.73
C ASN A 40 21.74 -0.29 20.97
N GLU A 41 22.96 -0.81 21.13
CA GLU A 41 23.35 -2.11 20.56
C GLU A 41 22.34 -3.21 20.90
N GLY A 42 21.95 -3.99 19.89
CA GLY A 42 20.95 -5.06 19.98
C GLY A 42 19.50 -4.63 20.11
N GLN A 43 19.21 -3.33 20.23
CA GLN A 43 17.83 -2.84 20.30
C GLN A 43 17.15 -2.81 18.94
N ARG A 44 15.82 -3.04 18.96
CA ARG A 44 14.95 -2.95 17.78
C ARG A 44 14.12 -1.68 17.81
N GLY A 45 13.89 -1.11 16.62
CA GLY A 45 12.96 -0.01 16.43
C GLY A 45 11.50 -0.40 16.70
N LEU A 46 10.62 0.60 16.72
CA LEU A 46 9.17 0.38 16.90
C LEU A 46 8.62 -0.62 15.88
N CYS A 47 9.07 -0.58 14.66
CA CYS A 47 8.65 -1.48 13.57
C CYS A 47 9.06 -2.93 13.77
N PHE A 48 9.90 -3.24 14.77
CA PHE A 48 10.42 -4.57 15.09
C PHE A 48 11.50 -5.10 14.13
N VAL A 49 11.41 -4.84 12.85
CA VAL A 49 12.28 -5.44 11.82
C VAL A 49 13.60 -4.71 11.61
N ARG A 50 13.71 -3.47 12.07
CA ARG A 50 14.95 -2.69 12.11
C ARG A 50 15.61 -2.85 13.47
N ALA A 51 16.88 -3.19 13.48
CA ALA A 51 17.69 -3.35 14.70
C ALA A 51 19.01 -2.63 14.56
N ARG A 52 19.62 -2.23 15.68
CA ARG A 52 21.02 -1.87 15.71
C ARG A 52 21.85 -3.13 15.87
N GLU A 53 22.76 -3.35 14.95
CA GLU A 53 23.78 -4.39 15.02
C GLU A 53 25.14 -3.78 14.66
N ASN A 54 26.10 -3.89 15.56
CA ASN A 54 27.38 -3.21 15.46
C ASN A 54 27.20 -1.68 15.36
N ASP A 55 27.85 -1.05 14.37
CA ASP A 55 27.85 0.40 14.24
C ASP A 55 26.68 0.97 13.43
N GLY A 56 25.69 0.16 13.01
CA GLY A 56 24.64 0.61 12.10
C GLY A 56 23.27 0.04 12.36
N ILE A 57 22.33 0.40 11.50
CA ILE A 57 20.96 -0.16 11.48
C ILE A 57 20.86 -1.22 10.39
N VAL A 58 20.21 -2.34 10.70
CA VAL A 58 19.96 -3.43 9.78
C VAL A 58 18.49 -3.76 9.66
N LEU A 59 18.08 -4.22 8.47
CA LEU A 59 16.84 -4.94 8.26
C LEU A 59 17.07 -6.42 8.62
N THR A 60 16.32 -6.96 9.58
CA THR A 60 16.50 -8.33 10.10
C THR A 60 15.54 -9.35 9.48
N THR A 61 14.78 -8.97 8.47
CA THR A 61 13.72 -9.81 7.86
C THR A 61 13.83 -9.85 6.34
N TYR A 62 15.02 -9.62 5.81
CA TYR A 62 15.26 -9.70 4.37
C TYR A 62 15.00 -11.13 3.86
N GLY A 63 14.28 -11.25 2.74
CA GLY A 63 13.89 -12.54 2.18
C GLY A 63 12.82 -13.29 2.97
N ARG A 64 12.20 -12.68 3.99
CA ARG A 64 11.17 -13.32 4.82
C ARG A 64 9.82 -12.59 4.75
N SER A 65 8.76 -13.37 4.67
CA SER A 65 7.39 -12.89 4.53
C SER A 65 6.45 -13.53 5.55
N SER A 66 5.39 -12.83 5.89
CA SER A 66 4.25 -13.35 6.65
C SER A 66 3.28 -14.17 5.78
N GLY A 67 3.57 -14.32 4.50
CA GLY A 67 2.78 -15.08 3.53
C GLY A 67 2.66 -14.36 2.20
N PHE A 68 2.34 -15.15 1.17
CA PHE A 68 2.15 -14.69 -0.20
C PHE A 68 0.74 -14.98 -0.69
N ALA A 69 0.19 -14.10 -1.51
CA ALA A 69 -1.10 -14.32 -2.15
C ALA A 69 -1.16 -13.64 -3.52
N VAL A 70 -2.00 -14.17 -4.42
CA VAL A 70 -2.44 -13.44 -5.61
C VAL A 70 -3.81 -12.85 -5.31
N ASP A 71 -3.91 -11.55 -5.43
CA ASP A 71 -5.13 -10.75 -5.23
C ASP A 71 -5.52 -10.01 -6.52
N PRO A 72 -6.76 -9.54 -6.68
CA PRO A 72 -7.06 -8.52 -7.69
C PRO A 72 -6.39 -7.20 -7.34
N ILE A 73 -5.99 -6.43 -8.35
CA ILE A 73 -5.33 -5.12 -8.16
C ILE A 73 -6.25 -4.12 -7.45
N GLU A 74 -7.55 -4.18 -7.67
CA GLU A 74 -8.57 -3.35 -7.03
C GLU A 74 -8.58 -3.52 -5.50
N LYS A 75 -8.13 -4.68 -5.00
CA LYS A 75 -8.00 -4.93 -3.55
C LYS A 75 -6.82 -4.19 -2.92
N LYS A 76 -5.94 -3.59 -3.73
CA LYS A 76 -4.84 -2.72 -3.29
C LYS A 76 -5.23 -1.24 -3.24
N PRO A 77 -6.45 -0.93 -3.14
CA PRO A 77 -7.33 0.07 -3.78
C PRO A 77 -6.65 0.84 -4.91
N LEU A 78 -6.43 0.13 -6.03
CA LEU A 78 -5.88 0.69 -7.27
C LEU A 78 -6.86 0.41 -8.41
N ASN A 79 -7.83 1.33 -8.59
CA ASN A 79 -8.88 1.20 -9.58
C ASN A 79 -8.48 1.72 -10.97
N HIS A 80 -7.41 2.52 -11.03
CA HIS A 80 -6.91 3.15 -12.24
C HIS A 80 -5.50 2.68 -12.64
N PHE A 81 -4.99 1.65 -12.00
CA PHE A 81 -3.72 1.03 -12.35
C PHE A 81 -3.92 -0.42 -12.77
N LEU A 82 -3.75 -0.71 -14.06
CA LEU A 82 -3.91 -2.06 -14.65
C LEU A 82 -5.19 -2.78 -14.20
N PRO A 83 -6.40 -2.18 -14.37
CA PRO A 83 -7.64 -2.71 -13.79
C PRO A 83 -7.94 -4.14 -14.22
N GLY A 84 -8.43 -4.96 -13.28
CA GLY A 84 -8.82 -6.36 -13.49
C GLY A 84 -7.66 -7.35 -13.56
N THR A 85 -6.41 -6.91 -13.29
CA THR A 85 -5.24 -7.79 -13.34
C THR A 85 -4.92 -8.42 -11.99
N PRO A 86 -4.26 -9.60 -11.98
CA PRO A 86 -3.74 -10.19 -10.75
C PRO A 86 -2.47 -9.47 -10.28
N VAL A 87 -2.35 -9.32 -8.95
CA VAL A 87 -1.17 -8.80 -8.28
C VAL A 87 -0.64 -9.79 -7.25
N PHE A 88 0.66 -10.11 -7.32
CA PHE A 88 1.32 -10.94 -6.33
C PHE A 88 1.66 -10.10 -5.10
N SER A 89 1.14 -10.47 -3.95
CA SER A 89 1.09 -9.63 -2.75
C SER A 89 1.84 -10.25 -1.60
N PHE A 90 2.68 -9.47 -0.93
CA PHE A 90 3.34 -9.89 0.30
C PHE A 90 3.68 -8.71 1.22
N GLY A 91 3.98 -9.04 2.46
CA GLY A 91 4.51 -8.17 3.49
C GLY A 91 5.38 -8.95 4.46
N THR A 92 5.92 -8.26 5.43
CA THR A 92 6.73 -8.85 6.50
C THR A 92 6.02 -8.70 7.86
N ALA A 93 6.73 -8.86 8.98
CA ALA A 93 6.20 -8.57 10.32
C ALA A 93 6.45 -7.11 10.69
N GLY A 94 5.66 -6.57 11.61
CA GLY A 94 5.84 -5.23 12.15
C GLY A 94 5.26 -4.10 11.28
N CYS A 95 5.37 -2.86 11.75
CA CYS A 95 4.92 -1.65 11.06
C CYS A 95 5.47 -0.41 11.77
N ASN A 96 5.72 0.67 11.06
CA ASN A 96 6.15 1.95 11.63
C ASN A 96 5.01 2.78 12.25
N LEU A 97 3.74 2.39 12.06
CA LEU A 97 2.58 2.94 12.75
C LEU A 97 1.99 1.96 13.76
N THR A 98 1.21 2.48 14.72
CA THR A 98 0.59 1.69 15.79
C THR A 98 -0.93 1.73 15.77
N CYS A 99 -1.52 1.82 14.57
CA CYS A 99 -2.96 1.98 14.36
C CYS A 99 -3.79 1.05 15.24
N LYS A 100 -4.72 1.62 16.02
CA LYS A 100 -5.61 0.86 16.92
C LYS A 100 -6.67 0.06 16.17
N PHE A 101 -6.95 0.45 14.93
CA PHE A 101 -7.94 -0.14 14.02
C PHE A 101 -7.32 -1.12 12.99
N CYS A 102 -6.06 -1.52 13.15
CA CYS A 102 -5.36 -2.31 12.15
C CYS A 102 -6.06 -3.65 11.88
N GLN A 103 -6.43 -3.89 10.61
CA GLN A 103 -7.05 -5.16 10.21
C GLN A 103 -6.02 -6.29 10.09
N ASN A 104 -4.76 -5.95 9.78
CA ASN A 104 -3.63 -6.90 9.70
C ASN A 104 -2.80 -6.87 10.99
N TRP A 105 -3.43 -6.74 12.15
CA TRP A 105 -2.74 -6.56 13.43
C TRP A 105 -1.90 -7.77 13.83
N ASP A 106 -2.31 -8.96 13.45
CA ASP A 106 -1.60 -10.23 13.66
C ASP A 106 -0.21 -10.21 13.02
N ILE A 107 -0.07 -9.57 11.86
CA ILE A 107 1.19 -9.37 11.13
C ILE A 107 1.88 -8.08 11.61
N SER A 108 1.19 -6.96 11.49
CA SER A 108 1.78 -5.62 11.67
C SER A 108 2.13 -5.28 13.11
N LYS A 109 1.55 -5.97 14.10
CA LYS A 109 1.87 -5.82 15.53
C LYS A 109 2.64 -7.00 16.09
N SER A 110 2.96 -7.98 15.26
CA SER A 110 3.80 -9.10 15.65
C SER A 110 5.21 -8.63 16.03
N ARG A 111 5.71 -9.21 17.10
CA ARG A 111 7.10 -9.09 17.55
C ARG A 111 7.77 -10.47 17.67
N LYS A 112 7.26 -11.43 16.91
CA LYS A 112 7.75 -12.80 16.87
C LYS A 112 8.25 -13.12 15.48
N MET A 113 9.45 -13.63 15.38
CA MET A 113 10.04 -14.06 14.10
C MET A 113 9.27 -15.24 13.49
N ASP A 114 8.53 -16.02 14.31
CA ASP A 114 7.68 -17.13 13.84
C ASP A 114 6.52 -16.68 12.94
N THR A 115 6.12 -15.39 13.02
CA THR A 115 5.15 -14.80 12.09
C THR A 115 5.66 -14.77 10.65
N LEU A 116 6.97 -14.84 10.45
CA LEU A 116 7.66 -14.89 9.16
C LEU A 116 7.80 -16.34 8.72
N ALA A 117 6.68 -17.00 8.49
CA ALA A 117 6.61 -18.42 8.19
C ALA A 117 7.14 -18.79 6.79
N ASP A 118 7.09 -17.83 5.85
CA ASP A 118 7.50 -18.03 4.47
C ASP A 118 8.79 -17.27 4.16
N ALA A 119 9.59 -17.82 3.25
CA ALA A 119 10.82 -17.21 2.77
C ALA A 119 10.88 -17.26 1.24
N ALA A 120 11.31 -16.16 0.63
CA ALA A 120 11.61 -16.10 -0.80
C ALA A 120 12.60 -14.96 -1.07
N GLY A 121 13.59 -15.21 -1.90
CA GLY A 121 14.48 -14.18 -2.43
C GLY A 121 13.78 -13.33 -3.50
N PRO A 122 14.36 -12.17 -3.88
CA PRO A 122 13.81 -11.29 -4.92
C PRO A 122 13.51 -12.03 -6.22
N GLU A 123 14.42 -12.81 -6.72
CA GLU A 123 14.27 -13.61 -7.94
C GLU A 123 13.13 -14.65 -7.86
N GLU A 124 12.99 -15.31 -6.72
CA GLU A 124 11.94 -16.29 -6.49
C GLU A 124 10.56 -15.65 -6.54
N ILE A 125 10.42 -14.44 -5.97
CA ILE A 125 9.18 -13.65 -6.01
C ILE A 125 8.83 -13.27 -7.45
N ALA A 126 9.79 -12.72 -8.20
CA ALA A 126 9.59 -12.30 -9.57
C ALA A 126 9.23 -13.50 -10.48
N ILE A 127 9.91 -14.65 -10.33
CA ILE A 127 9.57 -15.89 -11.03
C ILE A 127 8.17 -16.38 -10.66
N ALA A 128 7.80 -16.32 -9.38
CA ALA A 128 6.47 -16.72 -8.92
C ALA A 128 5.38 -15.84 -9.53
N ALA A 129 5.56 -14.53 -9.49
CA ALA A 129 4.63 -13.57 -10.10
C ALA A 129 4.45 -13.82 -11.60
N ALA A 130 5.55 -14.03 -12.34
CA ALA A 130 5.53 -14.35 -13.77
C ALA A 130 4.76 -15.65 -14.06
N ARG A 131 5.06 -16.74 -13.35
CA ARG A 131 4.40 -18.03 -13.52
C ARG A 131 2.90 -18.00 -13.21
N LEU A 132 2.48 -17.14 -12.28
CA LEU A 132 1.09 -16.96 -11.89
C LEU A 132 0.36 -15.93 -12.78
N GLY A 133 1.03 -15.37 -13.79
CA GLY A 133 0.46 -14.40 -14.71
C GLY A 133 0.17 -13.04 -14.06
N CYS A 134 0.82 -12.73 -12.93
CA CYS A 134 0.65 -11.46 -12.27
C CYS A 134 1.30 -10.33 -13.09
N ARG A 135 0.57 -9.23 -13.25
CA ARG A 135 1.05 -8.04 -13.96
C ARG A 135 1.86 -7.12 -13.03
N SER A 136 1.69 -7.32 -11.75
CA SER A 136 2.40 -6.55 -10.73
C SER A 136 2.69 -7.35 -9.47
N VAL A 137 3.64 -6.84 -8.67
CA VAL A 137 3.92 -7.29 -7.29
C VAL A 137 3.58 -6.15 -6.33
N ALA A 138 2.84 -6.44 -5.27
CA ALA A 138 2.46 -5.47 -4.25
C ALA A 138 3.20 -5.68 -2.93
N PHE A 139 3.86 -4.64 -2.48
CA PHE A 139 4.40 -4.51 -1.13
C PHE A 139 3.26 -3.99 -0.22
N THR A 140 2.69 -4.86 0.62
CA THR A 140 1.40 -4.60 1.29
C THR A 140 1.25 -5.34 2.62
N TYR A 141 0.04 -5.35 3.21
CA TYR A 141 -0.38 -5.92 4.50
C TYR A 141 0.16 -5.20 5.73
N ASN A 142 1.43 -4.82 5.74
CA ASN A 142 2.06 -3.86 6.63
C ASN A 142 2.67 -2.74 5.79
N ASP A 143 3.54 -1.90 6.34
CA ASP A 143 4.10 -0.79 5.58
C ASP A 143 5.42 -1.18 4.89
N PRO A 144 5.55 -1.06 3.55
CA PRO A 144 6.78 -1.39 2.82
C PRO A 144 7.99 -0.55 3.22
N VAL A 145 7.79 0.63 3.78
CA VAL A 145 8.86 1.49 4.29
C VAL A 145 9.80 0.72 5.23
N ILE A 146 9.25 -0.16 6.07
CA ILE A 146 10.08 -0.87 7.06
C ILE A 146 10.98 -1.96 6.46
N PHE A 147 10.73 -2.39 5.22
CA PHE A 147 11.55 -3.39 4.50
C PHE A 147 12.00 -2.89 3.13
N LEU A 148 12.34 -1.60 3.05
CA LEU A 148 12.67 -0.86 1.83
C LEU A 148 13.70 -1.58 0.95
N GLU A 149 14.81 -2.06 1.52
CA GLU A 149 15.89 -2.73 0.77
C GLU A 149 15.41 -4.03 0.12
N TYR A 150 14.57 -4.79 0.82
CA TYR A 150 13.99 -6.01 0.26
C TYR A 150 12.98 -5.68 -0.85
N ALA A 151 12.16 -4.65 -0.66
CA ALA A 151 11.22 -4.19 -1.67
C ALA A 151 11.95 -3.69 -2.93
N ARG A 152 13.05 -2.93 -2.78
CA ARG A 152 13.89 -2.45 -3.87
C ARG A 152 14.44 -3.61 -4.70
N ASP A 153 15.05 -4.59 -4.05
CA ASP A 153 15.68 -5.70 -4.76
C ASP A 153 14.63 -6.61 -5.44
N VAL A 154 13.44 -6.77 -4.82
CA VAL A 154 12.30 -7.44 -5.47
C VAL A 154 11.81 -6.65 -6.67
N ALA A 155 11.75 -5.32 -6.58
CA ALA A 155 11.34 -4.47 -7.69
C ALA A 155 12.30 -4.60 -8.89
N ALA A 156 13.60 -4.60 -8.65
CA ALA A 156 14.61 -4.82 -9.70
C ALA A 156 14.38 -6.16 -10.42
N ALA A 157 14.23 -7.26 -9.67
CA ALA A 157 13.98 -8.59 -10.24
C ALA A 157 12.63 -8.68 -11.00
N CYS A 158 11.62 -7.91 -10.57
CA CYS A 158 10.32 -7.81 -11.27
C CYS A 158 10.44 -7.04 -12.57
N HIS A 159 11.11 -5.88 -12.55
CA HIS A 159 11.30 -5.05 -13.75
C HIS A 159 12.09 -5.76 -14.85
N ASP A 160 13.07 -6.59 -14.49
CA ASP A 160 13.79 -7.47 -15.44
C ASP A 160 12.87 -8.47 -16.16
N ARG A 161 11.60 -8.60 -15.72
CA ARG A 161 10.57 -9.49 -16.27
C ARG A 161 9.31 -8.75 -16.74
N ASP A 162 9.40 -7.45 -16.94
CA ASP A 162 8.25 -6.60 -17.30
C ASP A 162 7.06 -6.70 -16.32
N ILE A 163 7.34 -6.99 -15.04
CA ILE A 163 6.35 -7.01 -13.96
C ILE A 163 6.46 -5.69 -13.21
N ARG A 164 5.34 -4.99 -13.08
CA ARG A 164 5.25 -3.73 -12.35
C ARG A 164 5.27 -3.96 -10.84
N THR A 165 5.63 -2.90 -10.10
CA THR A 165 5.62 -2.94 -8.63
C THR A 165 4.74 -1.85 -8.04
N VAL A 166 4.02 -2.18 -6.97
CA VAL A 166 3.13 -1.23 -6.31
C VAL A 166 3.32 -1.24 -4.80
N ALA A 167 3.25 -0.06 -4.19
CA ALA A 167 3.27 0.09 -2.74
C ALA A 167 1.88 0.40 -2.18
N VAL A 168 1.45 -0.36 -1.16
CA VAL A 168 0.31 0.01 -0.32
C VAL A 168 0.87 0.45 1.02
N THR A 169 0.89 1.75 1.25
CA THR A 169 1.65 2.37 2.35
C THR A 169 0.86 3.48 3.04
N ALA A 170 1.22 3.78 4.27
CA ALA A 170 0.73 4.97 4.95
C ALA A 170 1.47 6.26 4.52
N GLY A 171 2.48 6.16 3.67
CA GLY A 171 3.29 7.32 3.28
C GLY A 171 4.08 7.94 4.44
N TYR A 172 4.23 7.23 5.57
CA TYR A 172 4.92 7.71 6.76
C TYR A 172 6.42 7.41 6.68
N ILE A 173 7.12 8.19 5.87
CA ILE A 173 8.52 8.01 5.46
C ILE A 173 9.24 9.37 5.43
N ASN A 174 10.54 9.39 5.70
CA ASN A 174 11.36 10.60 5.57
C ASN A 174 11.68 10.90 4.10
N ALA A 175 12.16 12.10 3.82
CA ALA A 175 12.35 12.58 2.45
C ALA A 175 13.30 11.70 1.63
N GLU A 176 14.50 11.46 2.12
CA GLU A 176 15.53 10.71 1.38
C GLU A 176 15.12 9.27 1.07
N PRO A 177 14.68 8.42 2.04
CA PRO A 177 14.18 7.08 1.72
C PRO A 177 12.87 7.08 0.92
N ARG A 178 12.08 8.18 0.92
CA ARG A 178 10.92 8.35 0.06
C ARG A 178 11.33 8.47 -1.42
N GLU A 179 12.37 9.23 -1.71
CA GLU A 179 12.93 9.34 -3.05
C GLU A 179 13.37 7.97 -3.57
N GLU A 180 14.07 7.18 -2.75
CA GLU A 180 14.45 5.82 -3.12
C GLU A 180 13.20 4.93 -3.34
N LEU A 181 12.22 4.92 -2.44
CA LEU A 181 10.99 4.14 -2.61
C LEU A 181 10.30 4.48 -3.94
N CYS A 182 10.14 5.77 -4.23
CA CYS A 182 9.48 6.24 -5.45
C CYS A 182 10.27 5.92 -6.73
N SER A 183 11.58 5.71 -6.64
CA SER A 183 12.41 5.41 -7.80
C SER A 183 12.21 4.00 -8.37
N PHE A 184 11.66 3.07 -7.58
CA PHE A 184 11.52 1.67 -7.99
C PHE A 184 10.08 1.12 -7.93
N ILE A 185 9.08 1.93 -7.54
CA ILE A 185 7.68 1.53 -7.63
C ILE A 185 7.01 2.18 -8.84
N ASP A 186 6.03 1.52 -9.45
CA ASP A 186 5.29 2.01 -10.62
C ASP A 186 3.95 2.65 -10.23
N ALA A 187 3.40 2.27 -9.07
CA ALA A 187 2.20 2.90 -8.52
C ALA A 187 2.15 2.77 -7.00
N ALA A 188 1.32 3.61 -6.36
CA ALA A 188 1.08 3.55 -4.92
C ALA A 188 -0.39 3.73 -4.56
N ASN A 189 -0.83 3.05 -3.50
CA ASN A 189 -2.01 3.46 -2.75
C ASN A 189 -1.54 4.04 -1.41
N ILE A 190 -1.90 5.29 -1.13
CA ILE A 190 -1.51 6.00 0.09
C ILE A 190 -2.68 6.07 1.05
N ASP A 191 -2.49 5.50 2.23
CA ASP A 191 -3.46 5.57 3.31
C ASP A 191 -3.44 6.94 4.01
N LEU A 192 -4.26 7.90 3.56
CA LEU A 192 -4.55 9.12 4.33
C LEU A 192 -5.61 8.80 5.39
N LYS A 193 -5.18 8.43 6.58
CA LYS A 193 -6.02 7.80 7.60
C LYS A 193 -7.04 8.74 8.26
N ALA A 194 -6.72 10.02 8.31
CA ALA A 194 -7.60 11.11 8.74
C ALA A 194 -6.96 12.45 8.33
N PHE A 195 -7.72 13.54 8.41
CA PHE A 195 -7.19 14.90 8.21
C PHE A 195 -7.15 15.66 9.54
N ASP A 196 -6.60 14.98 10.54
CA ASP A 196 -6.53 15.47 11.93
C ASP A 196 -5.26 14.95 12.63
N GLU A 197 -4.47 15.85 13.20
CA GLU A 197 -3.22 15.52 13.89
C GLU A 197 -3.46 14.73 15.20
N ASP A 198 -4.52 15.03 15.93
CA ASP A 198 -4.87 14.31 17.15
C ASP A 198 -5.26 12.85 16.86
N PHE A 199 -5.97 12.61 15.76
CA PHE A 199 -6.23 11.25 15.28
C PHE A 199 -4.93 10.52 14.97
N TYR A 200 -4.04 11.16 14.22
CA TYR A 200 -2.73 10.56 13.90
C TYR A 200 -1.95 10.20 15.16
N ARG A 201 -1.84 11.12 16.11
CA ARG A 201 -1.11 10.88 17.36
C ARG A 201 -1.73 9.80 18.24
N ARG A 202 -3.05 9.83 18.44
CA ARG A 202 -3.74 8.99 19.43
C ARG A 202 -4.24 7.67 18.89
N VAL A 203 -4.58 7.60 17.60
CA VAL A 203 -5.25 6.45 16.98
C VAL A 203 -4.33 5.72 16.01
N ALA A 204 -3.67 6.42 15.10
CA ALA A 204 -2.72 5.86 14.15
C ALA A 204 -1.32 5.68 14.76
N GLY A 205 -0.97 6.55 15.71
CA GLY A 205 0.31 6.56 16.41
C GLY A 205 1.43 7.11 15.54
N GLY A 206 1.23 8.22 14.86
CA GLY A 206 2.18 8.95 14.02
C GLY A 206 1.84 10.43 13.99
N HIS A 207 2.19 11.09 12.89
CA HIS A 207 1.91 12.49 12.61
C HIS A 207 1.30 12.63 11.20
N LEU A 208 0.44 13.61 11.00
CA LEU A 208 -0.24 13.85 9.73
C LEU A 208 0.72 14.43 8.68
N GLU A 209 1.48 15.47 9.03
CA GLU A 209 2.27 16.24 8.08
C GLU A 209 3.23 15.39 7.23
N PRO A 210 3.99 14.40 7.75
CA PRO A 210 4.84 13.57 6.91
C PRO A 210 4.09 12.79 5.82
N VAL A 211 2.80 12.47 6.04
CA VAL A 211 1.95 11.81 5.05
C VAL A 211 1.54 12.80 3.97
N LEU A 212 1.17 14.03 4.36
CA LEU A 212 0.86 15.11 3.42
C LEU A 212 2.07 15.49 2.57
N ASP A 213 3.26 15.55 3.15
CA ASP A 213 4.51 15.77 2.42
C ASP A 213 4.80 14.67 1.41
N THR A 214 4.48 13.42 1.74
CA THR A 214 4.61 12.31 0.79
C THR A 214 3.63 12.45 -0.37
N LEU A 215 2.39 12.83 -0.12
CA LEU A 215 1.38 13.06 -1.16
C LEU A 215 1.78 14.24 -2.08
N ARG A 216 2.26 15.36 -1.51
CA ARG A 216 2.78 16.50 -2.30
C ARG A 216 3.96 16.07 -3.18
N TYR A 217 4.92 15.33 -2.61
CA TYR A 217 6.07 14.83 -3.33
C TYR A 217 5.66 13.95 -4.52
N LEU A 218 4.75 12.98 -4.30
CA LEU A 218 4.23 12.13 -5.37
C LEU A 218 3.59 12.94 -6.50
N ARG A 219 2.85 13.99 -6.13
CA ARG A 219 2.13 14.81 -7.12
C ARG A 219 3.03 15.74 -7.92
N HIS A 220 4.03 16.35 -7.29
CA HIS A 220 4.78 17.46 -7.86
C HIS A 220 6.20 17.09 -8.31
N GLU A 221 6.77 16.02 -7.75
CA GLU A 221 8.16 15.64 -8.00
C GLU A 221 8.30 14.29 -8.74
N THR A 222 7.18 13.61 -9.04
CA THR A 222 7.20 12.30 -9.72
C THR A 222 6.10 12.17 -10.76
N ASP A 223 6.30 11.25 -11.72
CA ASP A 223 5.26 10.80 -12.66
C ASP A 223 4.56 9.50 -12.18
N LEU A 224 4.78 9.10 -10.92
CA LEU A 224 4.25 7.88 -10.36
C LEU A 224 2.74 7.97 -10.19
N TRP A 225 2.02 6.94 -10.67
CA TRP A 225 0.58 6.85 -10.43
C TRP A 225 0.27 6.57 -8.97
N PHE A 226 -0.64 7.32 -8.37
CA PHE A 226 -1.10 7.02 -7.02
C PHE A 226 -2.58 7.27 -6.82
N GLU A 227 -3.16 6.51 -5.89
CA GLU A 227 -4.54 6.64 -5.42
C GLU A 227 -4.53 6.77 -3.88
N ILE A 228 -5.54 7.41 -3.32
CA ILE A 228 -5.62 7.68 -1.87
C ILE A 228 -6.72 6.83 -1.27
N THR A 229 -6.44 6.22 -0.10
CA THR A 229 -7.46 5.53 0.69
C THR A 229 -7.66 6.21 2.04
N ASN A 230 -8.92 6.49 2.37
CA ASN A 230 -9.35 6.90 3.70
C ASN A 230 -10.26 5.83 4.30
N LEU A 231 -9.83 5.21 5.40
CA LEU A 231 -10.67 4.30 6.18
C LEU A 231 -11.56 5.13 7.11
N VAL A 232 -12.83 5.19 6.81
CA VAL A 232 -13.81 5.98 7.57
C VAL A 232 -14.21 5.21 8.83
N ILE A 233 -13.98 5.80 10.01
CA ILE A 233 -14.23 5.17 11.32
C ILE A 233 -15.28 5.99 12.08
N PRO A 234 -16.46 5.41 12.40
CA PRO A 234 -17.54 6.12 13.07
C PRO A 234 -17.10 6.75 14.41
N GLY A 235 -17.37 8.04 14.57
CA GLY A 235 -17.04 8.81 15.76
C GLY A 235 -15.56 9.21 15.90
N TYR A 236 -14.74 8.98 14.85
CA TYR A 236 -13.30 9.32 14.87
C TYR A 236 -12.88 10.24 13.73
N ASN A 237 -13.26 9.94 12.48
CA ASN A 237 -12.90 10.72 11.31
C ASN A 237 -14.05 10.77 10.27
N ASP A 238 -15.29 10.51 10.70
CA ASP A 238 -16.48 10.49 9.86
C ASP A 238 -17.32 11.79 9.93
N ALA A 239 -16.81 12.81 10.65
CA ALA A 239 -17.46 14.13 10.67
C ALA A 239 -17.38 14.81 9.30
N GLU A 240 -18.46 15.43 8.86
CA GLU A 240 -18.53 16.09 7.55
C GLU A 240 -17.47 17.18 7.39
N ASP A 241 -17.25 17.99 8.43
CA ASP A 241 -16.22 19.04 8.41
C ASP A 241 -14.79 18.48 8.21
N ASP A 242 -14.48 17.31 8.79
CA ASP A 242 -13.20 16.66 8.62
C ASP A 242 -13.02 16.15 7.19
N ILE A 243 -14.10 15.57 6.62
CA ILE A 243 -14.12 15.11 5.23
C ILE A 243 -13.99 16.31 4.28
N HIS A 244 -14.71 17.41 4.51
CA HIS A 244 -14.58 18.64 3.71
C HIS A 244 -13.15 19.16 3.72
N ARG A 245 -12.54 19.34 4.89
CA ARG A 245 -11.14 19.81 4.97
C ARG A 245 -10.17 18.90 4.22
N MET A 246 -10.34 17.59 4.32
CA MET A 246 -9.49 16.62 3.62
C MET A 246 -9.64 16.71 2.10
N VAL A 247 -10.88 16.73 1.60
CA VAL A 247 -11.13 16.75 0.15
C VAL A 247 -10.75 18.10 -0.48
N ASP A 248 -10.99 19.21 0.23
CA ASP A 248 -10.57 20.54 -0.21
C ASP A 248 -9.05 20.61 -0.34
N TRP A 249 -8.32 20.06 0.63
CA TRP A 249 -6.86 19.95 0.57
C TRP A 249 -6.41 19.06 -0.61
N ILE A 250 -7.05 17.91 -0.84
CA ILE A 250 -6.71 17.03 -1.97
C ILE A 250 -6.89 17.77 -3.30
N VAL A 251 -8.01 18.47 -3.47
CA VAL A 251 -8.27 19.22 -4.72
C VAL A 251 -7.27 20.34 -4.91
N GLN A 252 -6.93 21.09 -3.86
CA GLN A 252 -6.01 22.23 -3.92
C GLN A 252 -4.56 21.82 -4.14
N GLU A 253 -4.08 20.80 -3.43
CA GLU A 253 -2.67 20.40 -3.44
C GLU A 253 -2.36 19.33 -4.49
N LEU A 254 -3.30 18.41 -4.77
CA LEU A 254 -3.04 17.25 -5.63
C LEU A 254 -3.83 17.29 -6.94
N GLY A 255 -4.88 18.10 -7.01
CA GLY A 255 -5.75 18.21 -8.17
C GLY A 255 -6.89 17.18 -8.16
N PRO A 256 -7.86 17.35 -9.10
CA PRO A 256 -9.11 16.59 -9.10
C PRO A 256 -8.99 15.15 -9.63
N ASP A 257 -7.87 14.80 -10.29
CA ASP A 257 -7.71 13.52 -11.00
C ASP A 257 -7.16 12.40 -10.13
N VAL A 258 -6.72 12.69 -8.89
CA VAL A 258 -6.23 11.68 -7.96
C VAL A 258 -7.42 10.91 -7.39
N PRO A 259 -7.54 9.59 -7.64
CA PRO A 259 -8.66 8.82 -7.14
C PRO A 259 -8.65 8.70 -5.61
N LEU A 260 -9.84 8.88 -5.01
CA LEU A 260 -10.06 8.78 -3.57
C LEU A 260 -10.99 7.62 -3.24
N HIS A 261 -10.54 6.73 -2.36
CA HIS A 261 -11.30 5.58 -1.87
C HIS A 261 -11.71 5.78 -0.42
N PHE A 262 -13.01 5.85 -0.15
CA PHE A 262 -13.57 5.77 1.20
C PHE A 262 -13.89 4.32 1.54
N SER A 263 -13.11 3.72 2.44
CA SER A 263 -13.29 2.33 2.86
C SER A 263 -14.03 2.22 4.19
N ALA A 264 -14.95 1.24 4.28
CA ALA A 264 -15.63 0.95 5.54
C ALA A 264 -14.67 0.34 6.55
N PHE A 265 -14.72 0.85 7.77
CA PHE A 265 -14.12 0.23 8.93
C PHE A 265 -14.97 -0.96 9.39
N HIS A 266 -14.30 -2.04 9.79
CA HIS A 266 -14.87 -3.16 10.52
C HIS A 266 -14.17 -3.31 11.87
N PRO A 267 -14.91 -3.61 12.97
CA PRO A 267 -14.34 -3.76 14.31
C PRO A 267 -13.14 -4.71 14.33
N SER A 268 -11.99 -4.21 14.75
CA SER A 268 -10.74 -5.00 14.76
C SER A 268 -9.77 -4.53 15.84
N TYR A 269 -8.84 -5.38 16.23
CA TYR A 269 -7.72 -5.15 17.15
C TYR A 269 -8.12 -4.46 18.46
N LYS A 270 -7.82 -3.16 18.62
CA LYS A 270 -8.11 -2.35 19.82
C LYS A 270 -9.39 -1.50 19.70
N MET A 271 -10.13 -1.64 18.61
CA MET A 271 -11.35 -0.88 18.34
C MET A 271 -12.53 -1.82 18.03
N ARG A 272 -12.67 -2.88 18.83
CA ARG A 272 -13.74 -3.88 18.68
C ARG A 272 -15.11 -3.36 19.10
N GLU A 273 -15.15 -2.33 19.93
CA GLU A 273 -16.39 -1.71 20.42
C GLU A 273 -16.93 -0.62 19.48
N VAL A 274 -16.13 -0.21 18.48
CA VAL A 274 -16.58 0.78 17.48
C VAL A 274 -17.42 0.06 16.45
N PRO A 275 -18.65 0.56 16.12
CA PRO A 275 -19.49 -0.08 15.13
C PRO A 275 -18.87 -0.02 13.73
N PRO A 276 -19.21 -0.94 12.81
CA PRO A 276 -18.77 -0.87 11.43
C PRO A 276 -19.34 0.37 10.74
N THR A 277 -18.61 0.89 9.76
CA THR A 277 -19.06 2.05 8.98
C THR A 277 -20.27 1.69 8.14
N SER A 278 -21.32 2.53 8.22
CA SER A 278 -22.51 2.32 7.44
C SER A 278 -22.32 2.72 5.96
N ARG A 279 -23.07 2.09 5.05
CA ARG A 279 -23.11 2.50 3.64
C ARG A 279 -23.53 3.97 3.47
N ALA A 280 -24.47 4.45 4.31
CA ALA A 280 -24.92 5.82 4.27
C ALA A 280 -23.80 6.82 4.58
N THR A 281 -22.92 6.48 5.53
CA THR A 281 -21.74 7.28 5.88
C THR A 281 -20.77 7.36 4.69
N LEU A 282 -20.46 6.22 4.05
CA LEU A 282 -19.57 6.21 2.88
C LEU A 282 -20.18 6.95 1.68
N LYS A 283 -21.49 6.77 1.44
CA LYS A 283 -22.18 7.49 0.36
C LYS A 283 -22.11 9.00 0.57
N ARG A 284 -22.35 9.47 1.79
CA ARG A 284 -22.22 10.89 2.15
C ARG A 284 -20.79 11.40 1.93
N ALA A 285 -19.77 10.68 2.39
CA ALA A 285 -18.37 11.04 2.18
C ALA A 285 -18.04 11.15 0.67
N ARG A 286 -18.51 10.18 -0.12
CA ARG A 286 -18.35 10.16 -1.58
C ARG A 286 -19.04 11.38 -2.23
N GLU A 287 -20.24 11.73 -1.82
CA GLU A 287 -20.97 12.90 -2.32
C GLU A 287 -20.24 14.20 -1.98
N ILE A 288 -19.73 14.36 -0.76
CA ILE A 288 -18.91 15.52 -0.36
C ILE A 288 -17.70 15.65 -1.29
N ALA A 289 -16.95 14.57 -1.49
CA ALA A 289 -15.75 14.60 -2.31
C ALA A 289 -16.03 14.92 -3.79
N LYS A 290 -17.13 14.38 -4.34
CA LYS A 290 -17.57 14.71 -5.70
C LYS A 290 -17.99 16.17 -5.84
N HIS A 291 -18.70 16.73 -4.86
CA HIS A 291 -19.10 18.14 -4.86
C HIS A 291 -17.89 19.09 -4.72
N ALA A 292 -16.85 18.68 -4.02
CA ALA A 292 -15.58 19.41 -3.93
C ALA A 292 -14.77 19.38 -5.25
N GLY A 293 -15.16 18.51 -6.21
CA GLY A 293 -14.55 18.45 -7.54
C GLY A 293 -13.61 17.27 -7.78
N ILE A 294 -13.50 16.30 -6.87
CA ILE A 294 -12.73 15.07 -7.14
C ILE A 294 -13.46 14.23 -8.19
N HIS A 295 -12.78 13.92 -9.29
CA HIS A 295 -13.36 13.24 -10.44
C HIS A 295 -13.66 11.77 -10.17
N HIS A 296 -12.81 11.08 -9.43
CA HIS A 296 -12.88 9.63 -9.21
C HIS A 296 -12.95 9.31 -7.71
N VAL A 297 -14.15 9.02 -7.22
CA VAL A 297 -14.40 8.73 -5.80
C VAL A 297 -15.08 7.38 -5.66
N TYR A 298 -14.45 6.50 -4.88
CA TYR A 298 -14.90 5.13 -4.68
C TYR A 298 -15.32 4.85 -3.24
N THR A 299 -16.18 3.83 -3.07
CA THR A 299 -16.46 3.20 -1.77
C THR A 299 -15.85 1.82 -1.72
N GLY A 300 -15.30 1.42 -0.57
CA GLY A 300 -14.61 0.13 -0.41
C GLY A 300 -15.04 -0.60 0.86
N ASN A 301 -14.76 -1.90 0.92
CA ASN A 301 -15.15 -2.80 2.01
C ASN A 301 -16.67 -2.91 2.22
N VAL A 302 -17.47 -2.48 1.25
CA VAL A 302 -18.92 -2.64 1.18
C VAL A 302 -19.30 -3.01 -0.25
N HIS A 303 -20.40 -3.73 -0.42
CA HIS A 303 -20.91 -4.02 -1.76
C HIS A 303 -21.71 -2.82 -2.26
N ASP A 304 -21.15 -2.03 -3.15
CA ASP A 304 -21.75 -0.81 -3.71
C ASP A 304 -21.32 -0.62 -5.17
N ARG A 305 -22.08 -1.21 -6.10
CA ARG A 305 -21.77 -1.16 -7.54
C ARG A 305 -21.64 0.25 -8.09
N GLU A 306 -22.46 1.21 -7.57
CA GLU A 306 -22.35 2.61 -7.99
C GLU A 306 -21.02 3.21 -7.49
N GLY A 307 -20.68 2.93 -6.23
CA GLY A 307 -19.44 3.39 -5.60
C GLY A 307 -18.17 2.73 -6.16
N ASP A 308 -18.28 1.53 -6.76
CA ASP A 308 -17.14 0.82 -7.36
C ASP A 308 -16.92 1.16 -8.84
N THR A 309 -17.90 1.83 -9.48
CA THR A 309 -17.90 2.14 -10.91
C THR A 309 -17.12 3.41 -11.21
N THR A 310 -16.27 3.36 -12.27
CA THR A 310 -15.58 4.52 -12.83
C THR A 310 -16.48 5.20 -13.84
N TYR A 311 -16.71 6.50 -13.65
CA TYR A 311 -17.48 7.35 -14.54
C TYR A 311 -16.58 8.36 -15.25
N CYS A 312 -16.97 8.79 -16.44
CA CYS A 312 -16.32 9.92 -17.12
C CYS A 312 -16.48 11.19 -16.28
N ALA A 313 -15.36 11.86 -16.01
CA ALA A 313 -15.35 13.10 -15.23
C ALA A 313 -16.19 14.21 -15.86
N GLU A 314 -16.23 14.27 -17.21
CA GLU A 314 -16.92 15.33 -17.95
C GLU A 314 -18.42 15.05 -18.17
N CYS A 315 -18.77 13.85 -18.64
CA CYS A 315 -20.14 13.57 -19.08
C CYS A 315 -20.88 12.49 -18.28
N GLY A 316 -20.27 11.92 -17.25
CA GLY A 316 -20.88 10.93 -16.37
C GLY A 316 -21.14 9.56 -17.00
N THR A 317 -20.67 9.31 -18.23
CA THR A 317 -20.82 8.00 -18.87
C THR A 317 -20.02 6.94 -18.10
N VAL A 318 -20.60 5.74 -17.92
CA VAL A 318 -19.89 4.60 -17.30
C VAL A 318 -18.72 4.18 -18.17
N LEU A 319 -17.51 4.23 -17.61
CA LEU A 319 -16.28 3.83 -18.28
C LEU A 319 -15.86 2.41 -17.89
N ILE A 320 -15.80 2.10 -16.59
CA ILE A 320 -15.46 0.78 -16.06
C ILE A 320 -16.48 0.43 -14.98
N ALA A 321 -17.33 -0.55 -15.23
CA ALA A 321 -18.27 -1.04 -14.22
C ALA A 321 -17.68 -2.21 -13.45
N ARG A 322 -17.87 -2.21 -12.12
CA ARG A 322 -17.38 -3.27 -11.23
C ARG A 322 -18.49 -3.86 -10.39
N ASP A 323 -18.32 -5.12 -10.03
CA ASP A 323 -19.04 -5.79 -8.96
C ASP A 323 -18.00 -6.33 -7.98
N TRP A 324 -17.78 -5.66 -6.87
CA TRP A 324 -16.60 -5.80 -6.02
C TRP A 324 -15.30 -5.56 -6.83
N TYR A 325 -14.48 -6.60 -6.98
CA TYR A 325 -13.21 -6.57 -7.69
C TYR A 325 -13.31 -7.13 -9.12
N GLU A 326 -14.50 -7.55 -9.56
CA GLU A 326 -14.72 -8.07 -10.89
C GLU A 326 -15.15 -6.94 -11.84
N ILE A 327 -14.45 -6.80 -12.95
CA ILE A 327 -14.83 -5.87 -14.02
C ILE A 327 -15.92 -6.52 -14.86
N ILE A 328 -17.13 -5.94 -14.81
CA ILE A 328 -18.31 -6.44 -15.52
C ILE A 328 -18.60 -5.69 -16.82
N ALA A 329 -18.00 -4.49 -16.99
CA ALA A 329 -18.03 -3.76 -18.26
C ALA A 329 -16.78 -2.89 -18.40
N TRP A 330 -16.26 -2.86 -19.63
CA TRP A 330 -15.15 -2.01 -20.05
C TRP A 330 -15.58 -1.21 -21.27
N ASN A 331 -15.84 0.08 -21.09
CA ASN A 331 -16.40 0.95 -22.11
C ASN A 331 -15.39 2.02 -22.62
N LEU A 332 -14.13 1.93 -22.23
CA LEU A 332 -13.10 2.84 -22.72
C LEU A 332 -12.73 2.51 -24.17
N ASP A 333 -12.56 3.54 -24.96
CA ASP A 333 -11.99 3.48 -26.32
C ASP A 333 -10.58 4.10 -26.28
N ASP A 334 -9.56 3.25 -26.33
CA ASP A 334 -8.15 3.61 -26.18
C ASP A 334 -7.88 4.55 -24.96
N GLY A 335 -8.46 4.23 -23.83
CA GLY A 335 -8.33 5.00 -22.57
C GLY A 335 -9.17 6.28 -22.51
N ALA A 336 -10.07 6.51 -23.47
CA ALA A 336 -10.95 7.68 -23.51
C ALA A 336 -12.43 7.29 -23.40
N CYS A 337 -13.25 8.25 -23.00
CA CYS A 337 -14.70 8.12 -22.97
C CYS A 337 -15.27 8.01 -24.41
N PRO A 338 -16.05 6.96 -24.73
CA PRO A 338 -16.58 6.77 -26.08
C PRO A 338 -17.63 7.83 -26.48
N LYS A 339 -18.16 8.57 -25.50
CA LYS A 339 -19.21 9.57 -25.74
C LYS A 339 -18.65 10.99 -25.97
N CYS A 340 -17.66 11.42 -25.18
CA CYS A 340 -17.17 12.80 -25.24
C CYS A 340 -15.67 12.91 -25.53
N GLY A 341 -14.94 11.78 -25.63
CA GLY A 341 -13.51 11.75 -25.91
C GLY A 341 -12.59 12.11 -24.73
N THR A 342 -13.13 12.47 -23.57
CA THR A 342 -12.31 12.78 -22.38
C THR A 342 -11.49 11.57 -21.96
N ARG A 343 -10.18 11.74 -21.80
CA ARG A 343 -9.31 10.66 -21.33
C ARG A 343 -9.60 10.33 -19.85
N CYS A 344 -9.61 9.04 -19.54
CA CYS A 344 -9.66 8.57 -18.17
C CYS A 344 -8.23 8.58 -17.60
N ALA A 345 -8.02 9.29 -16.50
CA ALA A 345 -6.75 9.30 -15.81
C ALA A 345 -6.40 7.89 -15.30
N GLY A 346 -5.13 7.48 -15.40
CA GLY A 346 -4.69 6.16 -14.93
C GLY A 346 -3.68 5.49 -15.85
N VAL A 347 -3.18 4.35 -15.41
CA VAL A 347 -2.35 3.42 -16.20
C VAL A 347 -3.27 2.32 -16.72
N LEU A 348 -3.89 2.59 -17.87
CA LEU A 348 -4.95 1.77 -18.45
C LEU A 348 -4.44 1.06 -19.72
N GLU A 349 -4.82 -0.21 -19.84
CA GLU A 349 -4.57 -0.98 -21.08
C GLU A 349 -5.79 -0.89 -22.01
N ARG A 350 -5.65 -1.41 -23.24
CA ARG A 350 -6.76 -1.41 -24.22
C ARG A 350 -7.99 -2.21 -23.77
N ALA A 351 -7.78 -3.19 -22.90
CA ALA A 351 -8.83 -4.03 -22.33
C ALA A 351 -8.52 -4.28 -20.86
N ALA A 352 -9.57 -4.53 -20.09
CA ALA A 352 -9.43 -4.96 -18.70
C ALA A 352 -8.75 -6.32 -18.58
N GLY A 353 -8.07 -6.54 -17.46
CA GLY A 353 -7.73 -7.89 -17.02
C GLY A 353 -9.00 -8.71 -16.68
N THR A 354 -8.84 -10.01 -16.61
CA THR A 354 -9.96 -10.96 -16.39
C THR A 354 -9.78 -11.81 -15.12
N TRP A 355 -9.03 -11.28 -14.15
CA TRP A 355 -8.75 -12.04 -12.92
C TRP A 355 -9.99 -12.26 -12.04
N GLY A 356 -10.85 -11.25 -11.97
CA GLY A 356 -12.04 -11.25 -11.10
C GLY A 356 -11.69 -11.09 -9.61
N ALA A 357 -12.61 -11.49 -8.73
CA ALA A 357 -12.52 -11.28 -7.28
C ALA A 357 -11.73 -12.37 -6.52
N ARG A 358 -11.02 -13.26 -7.21
CA ARG A 358 -10.32 -14.39 -6.58
C ARG A 358 -9.14 -13.96 -5.75
N ARG A 359 -8.96 -14.63 -4.61
CA ARG A 359 -7.72 -14.60 -3.82
C ARG A 359 -7.14 -15.99 -3.77
N LEU A 360 -5.86 -16.15 -4.11
CA LEU A 360 -5.14 -17.42 -4.03
C LEU A 360 -4.01 -17.26 -3.01
N SER A 361 -3.99 -18.11 -1.99
CA SER A 361 -2.82 -18.20 -1.12
C SER A 361 -1.71 -18.97 -1.85
N VAL A 362 -0.48 -18.48 -1.71
CA VAL A 362 0.70 -19.04 -2.37
C VAL A 362 1.70 -19.45 -1.31
N LYS A 363 2.17 -20.69 -1.37
CA LYS A 363 3.31 -21.15 -0.57
C LYS A 363 4.55 -21.21 -1.43
N MET A 364 5.59 -20.54 -0.97
CA MET A 364 6.92 -20.59 -1.57
C MET A 364 7.73 -21.68 -0.88
N GLY A 365 8.41 -22.55 -1.62
CA GLY A 365 9.19 -23.65 -1.04
C GLY A 365 10.19 -24.24 -2.00
N GLN A 366 11.12 -25.06 -1.50
CA GLN A 366 12.23 -25.70 -2.26
C GLN A 366 11.76 -26.58 -3.43
N GLY A 367 10.47 -26.89 -3.53
CA GLY A 367 9.87 -27.70 -4.61
C GLY A 367 9.09 -26.88 -5.65
N GLY A 368 9.08 -25.54 -5.54
CA GLY A 368 8.29 -24.67 -6.41
C GLY A 368 7.12 -23.98 -5.72
N ILE A 369 6.18 -23.46 -6.54
CA ILE A 369 4.99 -22.73 -6.09
C ILE A 369 3.86 -23.75 -5.84
N ALA A 370 3.30 -23.76 -4.66
CA ALA A 370 2.06 -24.48 -4.34
C ALA A 370 0.92 -23.49 -4.12
N LEU A 371 -0.24 -23.75 -4.74
CA LEU A 371 -1.50 -23.01 -4.49
C LEU A 371 -2.28 -23.76 -3.40
N SER A 372 -2.77 -23.04 -2.40
CA SER A 372 -3.55 -23.60 -1.29
C SER A 372 -4.90 -22.92 -1.15
#